data_277ef6064fcaf26ab4753460a0b6de95
#
_entry.id   277ef6064fcaf26ab4753460a0b6de95
#
_cell.length_a   1.000
_cell.length_b   1.000
_cell.length_c   1.000
_cell.angle_alpha   90.00
_cell.angle_beta   90.00
_cell.angle_gamma   90.00
#
_symmetry.space_group_name_H-M   'P 1'
#
loop_
_entity.id
_entity.type
_entity.pdbx_description
1 polymer ?
#
loop_
_entity_poly.entity_id
_entity_poly.type
_entity_poly.pdbx_seq_one_letter_code
_entity_poly.pdbx_strand_id
1 'polypeptide(L)' 'DESSDDLADECIHNADVHKLTELIDRLAPDDRRFVYLRYAEEMGYKEIGELLNISEDAAKKRGQRLVKKLRKLYEGG' A
#
# COMPACT_ATOMS: atom_id res chain seq x y z
N ASP A 1 8.54 12.37 1.15
CA ASP A 1 8.30 13.15 2.36
C ASP A 1 7.44 12.37 3.33
N GLU A 2 7.89 12.33 4.57
CA GLU A 2 7.23 11.52 5.61
C GLU A 2 5.80 11.98 5.88
N SER A 3 5.55 13.27 5.88
CA SER A 3 4.21 13.81 6.12
C SER A 3 3.21 13.32 5.08
N SER A 4 3.63 13.26 3.82
CA SER A 4 2.77 12.76 2.75
C SER A 4 2.44 11.29 2.93
N ASP A 5 3.40 10.50 3.38
CA ASP A 5 3.21 9.07 3.60
C ASP A 5 2.20 8.84 4.72
N ASP A 6 2.34 9.58 5.81
CA ASP A 6 1.44 9.44 6.96
C ASP A 6 0.00 9.76 6.58
N LEU A 7 -0.19 10.83 5.80
CA LEU A 7 -1.52 11.22 5.35
C LEU A 7 -2.13 10.16 4.42
N ALA A 8 -1.31 9.58 3.55
CA ALA A 8 -1.77 8.55 2.64
C ALA A 8 -2.16 7.28 3.41
N ASP A 9 -1.35 6.90 4.41
CA ASP A 9 -1.65 5.75 5.26
C ASP A 9 -2.95 5.96 6.02
N GLU A 10 -3.18 7.16 6.56
CA GLU A 10 -4.43 7.47 7.25
C GLU A 10 -5.63 7.32 6.32
N CYS A 11 -5.50 7.78 5.08
CA CYS A 11 -6.56 7.66 4.08
C CYS A 11 -6.93 6.20 3.86
N ILE A 12 -5.93 5.32 3.77
CA ILE A 12 -6.16 3.89 3.59
C ILE A 12 -6.83 3.27 4.81
N HIS A 13 -6.36 3.63 6.02
CA HIS A 13 -6.93 3.08 7.26
C HIS A 13 -8.39 3.50 7.48
N ASN A 14 -8.76 4.69 7.01
CA ASN A 14 -10.11 5.20 7.17
C ASN A 14 -11.04 4.84 6.03
N ALA A 15 -10.52 4.15 5.01
CA ALA A 15 -11.31 3.80 3.83
C ALA A 15 -12.30 2.68 4.13
N ASP A 16 -13.38 2.64 3.36
CA ASP A 16 -14.36 1.56 3.42
C ASP A 16 -13.67 0.25 3.01
N VAL A 17 -13.72 -0.75 3.89
CA VAL A 17 -13.04 -2.02 3.68
C VAL A 17 -13.53 -2.72 2.41
N HIS A 18 -14.84 -2.72 2.17
CA HIS A 18 -15.39 -3.37 0.98
C HIS A 18 -14.91 -2.70 -0.31
N LYS A 19 -14.97 -1.38 -0.34
CA LYS A 19 -14.53 -0.63 -1.50
C LYS A 19 -13.03 -0.78 -1.72
N LEU A 20 -12.28 -0.75 -0.63
CA LEU A 20 -10.83 -0.92 -0.69
C LEU A 20 -10.45 -2.31 -1.21
N THR A 21 -11.15 -3.35 -0.74
CA THR A 21 -10.91 -4.71 -1.19
C THR A 21 -11.15 -4.85 -2.70
N GLU A 22 -12.22 -4.24 -3.20
CA GLU A 22 -12.51 -4.25 -4.64
C GLU A 22 -11.38 -3.58 -5.44
N LEU A 23 -10.87 -2.47 -4.93
CA LEU A 23 -9.78 -1.76 -5.60
C LEU A 23 -8.49 -2.58 -5.58
N ILE A 24 -8.20 -3.23 -4.46
CA ILE A 24 -7.02 -4.07 -4.33
C ILE A 24 -7.08 -5.22 -5.33
N ASP A 25 -8.25 -5.78 -5.55
CA ASP A 25 -8.43 -6.88 -6.52
C ASP A 25 -8.12 -6.45 -7.95
N ARG A 26 -8.16 -5.15 -8.24
CA ARG A 26 -7.81 -4.62 -9.55
C ARG A 26 -6.32 -4.48 -9.77
N LEU A 27 -5.54 -4.58 -8.70
CA LEU A 27 -4.09 -4.47 -8.78
C LEU A 27 -3.47 -5.73 -9.36
N ALA A 28 -2.25 -5.59 -9.92
CA ALA A 28 -1.48 -6.75 -10.32
C ALA A 28 -1.22 -7.65 -9.10
N PRO A 29 -1.06 -8.97 -9.29
CA PRO A 29 -0.86 -9.89 -8.16
C PRO A 29 0.27 -9.49 -7.22
N ASP A 30 1.39 -9.00 -7.76
CA ASP A 30 2.52 -8.59 -6.94
C ASP A 30 2.18 -7.36 -6.08
N ASP A 31 1.48 -6.40 -6.67
CA ASP A 31 1.07 -5.20 -5.97
C ASP A 31 0.04 -5.52 -4.89
N ARG A 32 -0.89 -6.39 -5.22
CA ARG A 32 -1.91 -6.85 -4.28
C ARG A 32 -1.27 -7.51 -3.07
N ARG A 33 -0.28 -8.37 -3.31
CA ARG A 33 0.45 -9.02 -2.23
C ARG A 33 1.18 -8.01 -1.36
N PHE A 34 1.81 -7.00 -1.97
CA PHE A 34 2.52 -5.95 -1.24
C PHE A 34 1.56 -5.20 -0.31
N VAL A 35 0.42 -4.78 -0.82
CA VAL A 35 -0.58 -4.06 -0.03
C VAL A 35 -1.06 -4.93 1.13
N TYR A 36 -1.29 -6.20 0.86
CA TYR A 36 -1.72 -7.15 1.89
C TYR A 36 -0.69 -7.26 3.00
N LEU A 37 0.59 -7.41 2.65
CA LEU A 37 1.67 -7.50 3.64
C LEU A 37 1.78 -6.22 4.48
N ARG A 38 1.64 -5.08 3.84
CA ARG A 38 1.81 -3.80 4.51
C ARG A 38 0.66 -3.48 5.47
N TYR A 39 -0.57 -3.75 5.06
CA TYR A 39 -1.76 -3.31 5.80
C TYR A 39 -2.47 -4.42 6.56
N ALA A 40 -2.58 -5.60 6.01
CA ALA A 40 -3.21 -6.72 6.69
C ALA A 40 -2.26 -7.38 7.70
N GLU A 41 -1.02 -7.61 7.28
CA GLU A 41 0.00 -8.21 8.14
C GLU A 41 0.74 -7.17 8.97
N GLU A 42 0.53 -5.89 8.70
CA GLU A 42 1.16 -4.78 9.41
C GLU A 42 2.68 -4.84 9.41
N MET A 43 3.27 -5.32 8.33
CA MET A 43 4.72 -5.41 8.20
C MET A 43 5.34 -4.06 7.88
N GLY A 44 6.50 -3.80 8.48
CA GLY A 44 7.27 -2.62 8.13
C GLY A 44 7.97 -2.78 6.79
N TYR A 45 8.42 -1.67 6.21
CA TYR A 45 9.09 -1.71 4.91
C TYR A 45 10.38 -2.53 4.94
N LYS A 46 11.08 -2.53 6.07
CA LYS A 46 12.29 -3.33 6.22
C LYS A 46 11.97 -4.82 6.12
N GLU A 47 10.92 -5.25 6.80
CA GLU A 47 10.49 -6.64 6.78
C GLU A 47 10.00 -7.05 5.40
N ILE A 48 9.20 -6.19 4.76
CA ILE A 48 8.72 -6.44 3.41
C ILE A 48 9.89 -6.53 2.44
N GLY A 49 10.87 -5.63 2.58
CA GLY A 49 12.06 -5.66 1.75
C GLY A 49 12.81 -6.97 1.87
N GLU A 50 12.97 -7.46 3.08
CA GLU A 50 13.63 -8.75 3.31
C GLU A 50 12.86 -9.90 2.68
N LEU A 51 11.55 -9.88 2.84
CA LEU A 51 10.69 -10.93 2.29
C LEU A 51 10.69 -10.95 0.76
N LEU A 52 10.66 -9.77 0.15
CA LEU A 52 10.62 -9.64 -1.30
C LEU A 52 12.00 -9.54 -1.94
N ASN A 53 13.05 -9.57 -1.12
CA ASN A 53 14.44 -9.49 -1.57
C ASN A 53 14.74 -8.15 -2.28
N ILE A 54 14.26 -7.07 -1.70
CA ILE A 54 14.54 -5.71 -2.16
C ILE A 54 14.96 -4.88 -0.95
N SER A 55 15.53 -3.70 -1.20
CA SER A 55 15.95 -2.83 -0.11
C SER A 55 14.74 -2.21 0.61
N GLU A 56 14.97 -1.77 1.84
CA GLU A 56 13.94 -1.06 2.60
C GLU A 56 13.47 0.18 1.84
N ASP A 57 14.41 0.91 1.25
CA ASP A 57 14.08 2.13 0.50
C ASP A 57 13.23 1.81 -0.73
N ALA A 58 13.57 0.74 -1.44
CA ALA A 58 12.78 0.29 -2.59
C ALA A 58 11.38 -0.11 -2.17
N ALA A 59 11.25 -0.82 -1.04
CA ALA A 59 9.95 -1.21 -0.52
C ALA A 59 9.12 0.02 -0.16
N LYS A 60 9.75 1.01 0.48
CA LYS A 60 9.08 2.25 0.86
C LYS A 60 8.55 3.00 -0.37
N LYS A 61 9.38 3.14 -1.39
CA LYS A 61 8.98 3.82 -2.62
C LYS A 61 7.83 3.10 -3.31
N ARG A 62 7.90 1.77 -3.35
CA ARG A 62 6.83 0.96 -3.94
C ARG A 62 5.53 1.13 -3.16
N GLY A 63 5.61 1.13 -1.83
CA GLY A 63 4.44 1.33 -0.98
C GLY A 63 3.80 2.69 -1.20
N GLN A 64 4.61 3.74 -1.28
CA GLN A 64 4.12 5.09 -1.54
C GLN A 64 3.38 5.16 -2.87
N ARG A 65 3.94 4.54 -3.90
CA ARG A 65 3.34 4.53 -5.22
C ARG A 65 2.00 3.79 -5.23
N LEU A 66 1.95 2.67 -4.54
CA LEU A 66 0.73 1.87 -4.45
C LEU A 66 -0.37 2.59 -3.67
N VAL A 67 0.00 3.25 -2.57
CA VAL A 67 -0.97 4.02 -1.78
C VAL A 67 -1.56 5.15 -2.60
N LYS A 68 -0.73 5.86 -3.36
CA LYS A 68 -1.20 6.93 -4.24
C LYS A 68 -2.14 6.40 -5.31
N LYS A 69 -1.81 5.25 -5.88
CA LYS A 69 -2.64 4.61 -6.89
C LYS A 69 -4.00 4.22 -6.32
N LEU A 70 -4.00 3.59 -5.15
CA LEU A 70 -5.24 3.18 -4.49
C LEU A 70 -6.10 4.38 -4.12
N ARG A 71 -5.48 5.43 -3.60
CA ARG A 71 -6.19 6.64 -3.24
C ARG A 71 -6.86 7.26 -4.47
N LYS A 72 -6.13 7.32 -5.58
CA LYS A 72 -6.68 7.88 -6.81
C LYS A 72 -7.86 7.04 -7.30
N LEU A 73 -7.75 5.72 -7.27
CA LEU A 73 -8.84 4.84 -7.66
C LEU A 73 -10.04 4.98 -6.72
N TYR A 74 -9.78 5.11 -5.44
CA TYR A 74 -10.83 5.26 -4.43
C TYR A 74 -11.61 6.55 -4.64
N GLU A 75 -10.92 7.65 -4.90
CA GLU A 75 -11.55 8.96 -5.10
C GLU A 75 -12.17 9.11 -6.47
N GLY A 76 -11.55 8.52 -7.47
CA GLY A 76 -12.00 8.63 -8.85
C GLY A 76 -13.09 7.65 -9.24
N GLY A 77 -13.33 6.74 -8.37
CA GLY A 77 -14.33 5.71 -8.48
C GLY A 77 -15.06 5.27 -9.13
#